data_e372409de8996fcc863c626088eb22e5
#
_entry.id   e372409de8996fcc863c626088eb22e5
#
_cell.length_a   1.000
_cell.length_b   1.000
_cell.length_c   1.000
_cell.angle_alpha   90.00
_cell.angle_beta   90.00
_cell.angle_gamma   90.00
#
_symmetry.space_group_name_H-M   'P 1'
#
loop_
_entity.id
_entity.type
_entity.pdbx_description
1 polymer ?
#
loop_
_entity_poly.entity_id
_entity_poly.type
_entity_poly.pdbx_seq_one_letter_code
_entity_poly.pdbx_strand_id
1 'polypeptide(L)'
;LGIAHYVFDHESRFRESVIEHFADEYMAGRTPIPCVRCNMGVKFTDLFRLARELGADCLATGHYVRRVEGEAGSELHRAADPARDQSYFLFATTQDQLDYLRFPLGGMPKPHVRAIAQEMGLIVAMKPDSQDICFVPDGDYASVVRKIRPDAEIGGDIVHLDGRVLGQHKGLIHYTVGQRKGLEVGGQPVPLYVIRLDPATQRVIVGPRAALAVQAARIIDSNWLTSTGNRPVMAKVRSMSRPVAAQLDGEWLRFDVPEYGVAPGQAAVLYDGDRVLGGGWIEETVAVELALAS
;
A
#
# COMPACT_ATOMS: atom_id res chain seq x y z
N LEU A 1 -5.92 -32.26 -8.84
CA LEU A 1 -5.86 -31.63 -10.17
C LEU A 1 -4.93 -32.38 -11.14
N GLY A 2 -4.11 -33.35 -10.67
CA GLY A 2 -3.21 -34.12 -11.52
C GLY A 2 -2.02 -33.33 -12.11
N ILE A 3 -1.69 -32.17 -11.55
CA ILE A 3 -0.53 -31.34 -11.92
C ILE A 3 0.60 -31.52 -10.90
N ALA A 4 1.83 -31.33 -11.33
CA ALA A 4 2.98 -31.35 -10.43
C ALA A 4 2.86 -30.25 -9.37
N HIS A 5 3.22 -30.58 -8.13
CA HIS A 5 3.20 -29.66 -7.00
C HIS A 5 4.57 -29.66 -6.33
N TYR A 6 5.13 -28.46 -6.16
CA TYR A 6 6.41 -28.23 -5.51
C TYR A 6 6.23 -27.29 -4.33
N VAL A 7 6.93 -27.57 -3.23
CA VAL A 7 6.96 -26.71 -2.05
C VAL A 7 8.35 -26.11 -1.93
N PHE A 8 8.42 -24.78 -1.91
CA PHE A 8 9.66 -24.05 -1.72
C PHE A 8 9.57 -23.26 -0.42
N ASP A 9 10.61 -23.36 0.40
CA ASP A 9 10.71 -22.59 1.63
C ASP A 9 11.33 -21.22 1.36
N HIS A 10 10.53 -20.18 1.57
CA HIS A 10 10.93 -18.78 1.50
C HIS A 10 10.68 -18.04 2.84
N GLU A 11 10.55 -18.78 3.96
CA GLU A 11 10.20 -18.18 5.26
C GLU A 11 11.22 -17.14 5.70
N SER A 12 12.51 -17.46 5.71
CA SER A 12 13.59 -16.53 6.10
C SER A 12 13.58 -15.28 5.19
N ARG A 13 13.49 -15.49 3.89
CA ARG A 13 13.45 -14.41 2.90
C ARG A 13 12.24 -13.50 3.07
N PHE A 14 11.06 -14.08 3.32
CA PHE A 14 9.83 -13.33 3.59
C PHE A 14 9.93 -12.56 4.90
N ARG A 15 10.47 -13.16 5.94
CA ARG A 15 10.69 -12.51 7.23
C ARG A 15 11.58 -11.27 7.07
N GLU A 16 12.76 -11.42 6.50
CA GLU A 16 13.73 -10.33 6.32
C GLU A 16 13.18 -9.20 5.45
N SER A 17 12.67 -9.53 4.24
CA SER A 17 12.30 -8.53 3.24
C SER A 17 10.93 -7.90 3.44
N VAL A 18 10.04 -8.55 4.20
CA VAL A 18 8.65 -8.10 4.36
C VAL A 18 8.32 -7.77 5.82
N ILE A 19 8.54 -8.74 6.74
CA ILE A 19 8.08 -8.57 8.12
C ILE A 19 8.99 -7.61 8.90
N GLU A 20 10.30 -7.75 8.77
CA GLU A 20 11.25 -6.86 9.45
C GLU A 20 11.17 -5.44 8.89
N HIS A 21 11.09 -5.30 7.57
CA HIS A 21 10.86 -4.01 6.93
C HIS A 21 9.56 -3.34 7.41
N PHE A 22 8.48 -4.13 7.54
CA PHE A 22 7.21 -3.63 8.09
C PHE A 22 7.39 -3.06 9.49
N ALA A 23 8.13 -3.75 10.38
CA ALA A 23 8.41 -3.27 11.72
C ALA A 23 9.26 -1.98 11.71
N ASP A 24 10.29 -1.92 10.87
CA ASP A 24 11.17 -0.77 10.75
C ASP A 24 10.45 0.48 10.24
N GLU A 25 9.54 0.32 9.28
CA GLU A 25 8.68 1.42 8.80
C GLU A 25 7.78 1.99 9.91
N TYR A 26 7.16 1.12 10.72
CA TYR A 26 6.37 1.58 11.86
C TYR A 26 7.21 2.33 12.90
N MET A 27 8.40 1.84 13.23
CA MET A 27 9.32 2.53 14.14
C MET A 27 9.75 3.88 13.58
N ALA A 28 9.89 3.99 12.25
CA ALA A 28 10.18 5.25 11.56
C ALA A 28 8.95 6.18 11.43
N GLY A 29 7.81 5.85 12.04
CA GLY A 29 6.58 6.64 11.98
C GLY A 29 5.91 6.65 10.60
N ARG A 30 6.24 5.69 9.73
CA ARG A 30 5.66 5.54 8.41
C ARG A 30 4.57 4.48 8.39
N THR A 31 3.73 4.50 7.36
CA THR A 31 2.63 3.55 7.18
C THR A 31 2.98 2.56 6.05
N PRO A 32 3.52 1.36 6.35
CA PRO A 32 4.02 0.44 5.34
C PRO A 32 2.91 -0.27 4.55
N ILE A 33 3.28 -0.75 3.35
CA ILE A 33 2.44 -1.61 2.50
C ILE A 33 3.20 -2.92 2.24
N PRO A 34 3.18 -3.88 3.17
CA PRO A 34 3.98 -5.10 3.04
C PRO A 34 3.58 -5.97 1.85
N CYS A 35 2.33 -5.88 1.35
CA CYS A 35 1.89 -6.61 0.16
C CYS A 35 2.68 -6.21 -1.09
N VAL A 36 3.04 -4.93 -1.26
CA VAL A 36 3.89 -4.47 -2.36
C VAL A 36 5.28 -5.09 -2.24
N ARG A 37 5.89 -5.03 -1.06
CA ARG A 37 7.22 -5.65 -0.80
C ARG A 37 7.23 -7.15 -1.06
N CYS A 38 6.16 -7.87 -0.64
CA CYS A 38 6.00 -9.29 -0.91
C CYS A 38 5.93 -9.58 -2.43
N ASN A 39 5.18 -8.77 -3.17
CA ASN A 39 5.08 -8.92 -4.63
C ASN A 39 6.43 -8.62 -5.31
N MET A 40 7.12 -7.54 -4.92
CA MET A 40 8.43 -7.16 -5.47
C MET A 40 9.50 -8.24 -5.22
N GLY A 41 9.61 -8.74 -3.99
CA GLY A 41 10.66 -9.66 -3.56
C GLY A 41 10.27 -11.11 -3.83
N VAL A 42 9.60 -11.74 -2.87
CA VAL A 42 9.37 -13.18 -2.85
C VAL A 42 8.60 -13.68 -4.07
N LYS A 43 7.52 -12.99 -4.47
CA LYS A 43 6.67 -13.48 -5.55
C LYS A 43 7.28 -13.22 -6.94
N PHE A 44 7.65 -11.96 -7.24
CA PHE A 44 8.02 -11.57 -8.60
C PHE A 44 9.53 -11.44 -8.82
N THR A 45 10.34 -11.77 -7.82
CA THR A 45 11.78 -11.94 -7.98
C THR A 45 12.18 -13.40 -7.74
N ASP A 46 11.88 -13.94 -6.58
CA ASP A 46 12.36 -15.28 -6.23
C ASP A 46 11.60 -16.37 -6.98
N LEU A 47 10.24 -16.36 -6.97
CA LEU A 47 9.44 -17.34 -7.73
C LEU A 47 9.54 -17.14 -9.24
N PHE A 48 9.75 -15.90 -9.71
CA PHE A 48 9.98 -15.61 -11.11
C PHE A 48 11.28 -16.28 -11.62
N ARG A 49 12.39 -16.11 -10.88
CA ARG A 49 13.65 -16.78 -11.18
C ARG A 49 13.48 -18.29 -11.21
N LEU A 50 12.85 -18.85 -10.18
CA LEU A 50 12.59 -20.26 -10.09
C LEU A 50 11.76 -20.80 -11.26
N ALA A 51 10.69 -20.10 -11.66
CA ALA A 51 9.87 -20.48 -12.81
C ALA A 51 10.69 -20.54 -14.09
N ARG A 52 11.59 -19.58 -14.31
CA ARG A 52 12.53 -19.60 -15.46
C ARG A 52 13.53 -20.76 -15.39
N GLU A 53 14.09 -21.04 -14.21
CA GLU A 53 15.01 -22.17 -14.01
C GLU A 53 14.33 -23.52 -14.26
N LEU A 54 13.03 -23.63 -13.97
CA LEU A 54 12.21 -24.81 -14.27
C LEU A 54 11.76 -24.88 -15.74
N GLY A 55 12.11 -23.92 -16.57
CA GLY A 55 11.73 -23.87 -17.99
C GLY A 55 10.27 -23.53 -18.24
N ALA A 56 9.59 -22.88 -17.31
CA ALA A 56 8.20 -22.45 -17.48
C ALA A 56 8.11 -21.28 -18.47
N ASP A 57 7.08 -21.27 -19.31
CA ASP A 57 6.81 -20.21 -20.29
C ASP A 57 6.23 -18.94 -19.65
N CYS A 58 5.62 -19.05 -18.47
CA CYS A 58 5.04 -17.94 -17.73
C CYS A 58 4.87 -18.27 -16.25
N LEU A 59 4.64 -17.24 -15.44
CA LEU A 59 4.22 -17.36 -14.04
C LEU A 59 2.78 -16.83 -13.91
N ALA A 60 1.82 -17.72 -13.65
CA ALA A 60 0.43 -17.34 -13.42
C ALA A 60 0.15 -17.09 -11.93
N THR A 61 -0.61 -16.04 -11.64
CA THR A 61 -0.97 -15.66 -10.27
C THR A 61 -2.42 -15.23 -10.16
N GLY A 62 -3.03 -15.45 -8.99
CA GLY A 62 -4.42 -15.14 -8.70
C GLY A 62 -4.73 -13.65 -8.42
N HIS A 63 -3.83 -12.72 -8.75
CA HIS A 63 -4.11 -11.29 -8.58
C HIS A 63 -5.21 -10.82 -9.54
N TYR A 64 -6.10 -9.96 -9.01
CA TYR A 64 -7.13 -9.30 -9.78
C TYR A 64 -6.56 -8.03 -10.41
N VAL A 65 -5.88 -8.21 -11.53
CA VAL A 65 -5.40 -7.17 -12.45
C VAL A 65 -5.43 -7.74 -13.86
N ARG A 66 -5.40 -6.91 -14.89
CA ARG A 66 -5.34 -7.36 -16.28
C ARG A 66 -3.97 -7.04 -16.86
N ARG A 67 -3.40 -7.99 -17.59
CA ARG A 67 -2.32 -7.78 -18.53
C ARG A 67 -2.93 -7.66 -19.93
N VAL A 68 -2.63 -6.59 -20.60
CA VAL A 68 -3.13 -6.29 -21.95
C VAL A 68 -1.93 -6.12 -22.87
N GLU A 69 -2.00 -6.65 -24.09
CA GLU A 69 -0.97 -6.41 -25.10
C GLU A 69 -1.16 -5.00 -25.66
N GLY A 70 -0.18 -4.14 -25.45
CA GLY A 70 -0.11 -2.80 -26.00
C GLY A 70 0.87 -2.71 -27.16
N GLU A 71 0.94 -1.55 -27.81
CA GLU A 71 1.83 -1.31 -28.96
C GLU A 71 3.32 -1.41 -28.58
N ALA A 72 3.69 -1.03 -27.38
CA ALA A 72 5.08 -1.00 -26.89
C ALA A 72 5.43 -2.16 -25.94
N GLY A 73 4.56 -3.17 -25.81
CA GLY A 73 4.72 -4.30 -24.89
C GLY A 73 3.52 -4.49 -23.97
N SER A 74 3.65 -5.36 -23.00
CA SER A 74 2.57 -5.64 -22.06
C SER A 74 2.24 -4.45 -21.17
N GLU A 75 0.97 -4.19 -20.99
CA GLU A 75 0.44 -3.14 -20.12
C GLU A 75 -0.24 -3.75 -18.89
N LEU A 76 -0.06 -3.12 -17.73
CA LEU A 76 -0.79 -3.46 -16.51
C LEU A 76 -2.06 -2.61 -16.42
N HIS A 77 -3.20 -3.25 -16.28
CA HIS A 77 -4.49 -2.58 -16.16
C HIS A 77 -5.21 -3.01 -14.87
N ARG A 78 -6.09 -2.14 -14.41
CA ARG A 78 -7.01 -2.43 -13.29
C ARG A 78 -7.87 -3.65 -13.60
N ALA A 79 -8.32 -4.34 -12.55
CA ALA A 79 -9.25 -5.45 -12.71
C ALA A 79 -10.57 -5.02 -13.36
N ALA A 80 -11.24 -5.96 -14.02
CA ALA A 80 -12.61 -5.78 -14.50
C ALA A 80 -13.62 -5.60 -13.35
N ASP A 81 -13.32 -6.19 -12.19
CA ASP A 81 -14.08 -6.00 -10.94
C ASP A 81 -13.40 -4.91 -10.09
N PRO A 82 -13.92 -3.67 -10.04
CA PRO A 82 -13.29 -2.57 -9.30
C PRO A 82 -13.23 -2.81 -7.79
N ALA A 83 -14.12 -3.65 -7.24
CA ALA A 83 -14.14 -3.99 -5.83
C ALA A 83 -13.01 -4.97 -5.46
N ARG A 84 -12.37 -5.57 -6.46
CA ARG A 84 -11.29 -6.56 -6.31
C ARG A 84 -9.96 -6.09 -6.90
N ASP A 85 -9.92 -4.88 -7.44
CA ASP A 85 -8.74 -4.33 -8.10
C ASP A 85 -7.52 -4.30 -7.18
N GLN A 86 -6.45 -5.01 -7.57
CA GLN A 86 -5.19 -5.13 -6.84
C GLN A 86 -4.03 -4.40 -7.53
N SER A 87 -4.32 -3.59 -8.54
CA SER A 87 -3.32 -2.86 -9.31
C SER A 87 -2.43 -1.95 -8.45
N TYR A 88 -3.00 -1.38 -7.37
CA TYR A 88 -2.27 -0.59 -6.39
C TYR A 88 -1.08 -1.36 -5.76
N PHE A 89 -1.22 -2.67 -5.55
CA PHE A 89 -0.17 -3.49 -4.93
C PHE A 89 0.85 -4.04 -5.93
N LEU A 90 0.66 -3.76 -7.22
CA LEU A 90 1.48 -4.28 -8.31
C LEU A 90 2.20 -3.18 -9.12
N PHE A 91 2.15 -1.93 -8.68
CA PHE A 91 2.78 -0.80 -9.39
C PHE A 91 4.29 -0.98 -9.58
N ALA A 92 4.93 -1.70 -8.67
CA ALA A 92 6.37 -1.94 -8.69
C ALA A 92 6.78 -3.17 -9.54
N THR A 93 5.84 -3.79 -10.27
CA THR A 93 6.13 -4.84 -11.25
C THR A 93 6.90 -4.23 -12.42
N THR A 94 8.07 -4.79 -12.75
CA THR A 94 8.89 -4.32 -13.89
C THR A 94 8.31 -4.81 -15.21
N GLN A 95 8.73 -4.21 -16.34
CA GLN A 95 8.28 -4.63 -17.67
C GLN A 95 8.64 -6.10 -17.95
N ASP A 96 9.88 -6.53 -17.64
CA ASP A 96 10.31 -7.93 -17.81
C ASP A 96 9.46 -8.92 -17.02
N GLN A 97 9.08 -8.54 -15.77
CA GLN A 97 8.17 -9.33 -14.96
C GLN A 97 6.76 -9.36 -15.57
N LEU A 98 6.24 -8.21 -16.02
CA LEU A 98 4.90 -8.10 -16.59
C LEU A 98 4.76 -8.93 -17.88
N ASP A 99 5.77 -8.97 -18.71
CA ASP A 99 5.79 -9.75 -19.94
C ASP A 99 5.68 -11.26 -19.66
N TYR A 100 6.24 -11.71 -18.55
CA TYR A 100 6.24 -13.12 -18.14
C TYR A 100 5.02 -13.51 -17.27
N LEU A 101 4.42 -12.54 -16.56
CA LEU A 101 3.28 -12.77 -15.66
C LEU A 101 1.97 -12.99 -16.42
N ARG A 102 1.09 -13.83 -15.85
CA ARG A 102 -0.29 -14.03 -16.31
C ARG A 102 -1.26 -13.86 -15.14
N PHE A 103 -2.37 -13.15 -15.40
CA PHE A 103 -3.40 -12.83 -14.41
C PHE A 103 -4.77 -13.36 -14.87
N PRO A 104 -5.01 -14.67 -14.80
CA PRO A 104 -6.20 -15.28 -15.39
C PRO A 104 -7.53 -14.80 -14.75
N LEU A 105 -7.49 -14.26 -13.53
CA LEU A 105 -8.68 -13.83 -12.80
C LEU A 105 -9.06 -12.37 -13.04
N GLY A 106 -8.16 -11.55 -13.57
CA GLY A 106 -8.31 -10.10 -13.64
C GLY A 106 -9.43 -9.62 -14.57
N GLY A 107 -9.82 -10.42 -15.56
CA GLY A 107 -10.91 -10.13 -16.49
C GLY A 107 -12.29 -10.56 -16.00
N MET A 108 -12.41 -11.17 -14.80
CA MET A 108 -13.64 -11.78 -14.32
C MET A 108 -14.10 -11.18 -12.99
N PRO A 109 -15.42 -10.96 -12.80
CA PRO A 109 -15.96 -10.62 -11.49
C PRO A 109 -15.82 -11.80 -10.52
N LYS A 110 -15.62 -11.52 -9.24
CA LYS A 110 -15.39 -12.52 -8.20
C LYS A 110 -16.46 -13.64 -8.12
N PRO A 111 -17.76 -13.35 -8.26
CA PRO A 111 -18.78 -14.42 -8.28
C PRO A 111 -18.57 -15.42 -9.40
N HIS A 112 -18.17 -14.97 -10.60
CA HIS A 112 -17.87 -15.85 -11.73
C HIS A 112 -16.68 -16.75 -11.45
N VAL A 113 -15.58 -16.22 -10.88
CA VAL A 113 -14.41 -17.01 -10.45
C VAL A 113 -14.81 -18.09 -9.45
N ARG A 114 -15.69 -17.77 -8.50
CA ARG A 114 -16.21 -18.76 -7.53
C ARG A 114 -17.05 -19.85 -8.20
N ALA A 115 -17.91 -19.49 -9.16
CA ALA A 115 -18.69 -20.46 -9.91
C ALA A 115 -17.79 -21.45 -10.66
N ILE A 116 -16.78 -20.95 -11.38
CA ILE A 116 -15.79 -21.81 -12.07
C ILE A 116 -15.07 -22.73 -11.06
N ALA A 117 -14.64 -22.19 -9.91
CA ALA A 117 -13.98 -22.99 -8.89
C ALA A 117 -14.88 -24.10 -8.31
N GLN A 118 -16.18 -23.84 -8.18
CA GLN A 118 -17.18 -24.84 -7.77
C GLN A 118 -17.39 -25.92 -8.85
N GLU A 119 -17.53 -25.52 -10.11
CA GLU A 119 -17.64 -26.44 -11.25
C GLU A 119 -16.41 -27.35 -11.36
N MET A 120 -15.23 -26.82 -11.06
CA MET A 120 -13.97 -27.59 -10.98
C MET A 120 -13.85 -28.45 -9.73
N GLY A 121 -14.80 -28.42 -8.80
CA GLY A 121 -14.78 -29.19 -7.55
C GLY A 121 -13.71 -28.72 -6.56
N LEU A 122 -13.26 -27.46 -6.62
CA LEU A 122 -12.21 -26.96 -5.74
C LEU A 122 -12.74 -26.71 -4.31
N ILE A 123 -12.15 -27.34 -3.33
CA ILE A 123 -12.52 -27.22 -1.89
C ILE A 123 -12.48 -25.78 -1.42
N VAL A 124 -11.59 -24.95 -2.00
CA VAL A 124 -11.39 -23.55 -1.63
C VAL A 124 -12.36 -22.58 -2.30
N ALA A 125 -13.29 -23.05 -3.15
CA ALA A 125 -14.21 -22.20 -3.92
C ALA A 125 -14.99 -21.21 -3.04
N MET A 126 -15.41 -21.65 -1.85
CA MET A 126 -16.18 -20.83 -0.89
C MET A 126 -15.34 -20.24 0.24
N LYS A 127 -14.00 -20.38 0.20
CA LYS A 127 -13.12 -19.80 1.21
C LYS A 127 -13.31 -18.27 1.25
N PRO A 128 -13.50 -17.67 2.45
CA PRO A 128 -13.52 -16.23 2.60
C PRO A 128 -12.22 -15.59 2.09
N ASP A 129 -12.33 -14.37 1.55
CA ASP A 129 -11.15 -13.61 1.15
C ASP A 129 -10.37 -13.17 2.40
N SER A 130 -9.04 -13.10 2.28
CA SER A 130 -8.22 -12.46 3.30
C SER A 130 -8.58 -10.96 3.35
N GLN A 131 -8.92 -10.49 4.53
CA GLN A 131 -9.37 -9.09 4.73
C GLN A 131 -8.22 -8.19 5.17
N ASP A 132 -7.11 -8.76 5.61
CA ASP A 132 -5.98 -8.02 6.18
C ASP A 132 -4.63 -8.60 5.72
N ILE A 133 -3.54 -8.02 6.21
CA ILE A 133 -2.17 -8.46 5.97
C ILE A 133 -2.01 -9.90 6.47
N CYS A 134 -1.50 -10.79 5.63
CA CYS A 134 -1.49 -12.24 5.87
C CYS A 134 -0.78 -12.70 7.14
N PHE A 135 0.18 -11.91 7.66
CA PHE A 135 0.90 -12.21 8.90
C PHE A 135 0.39 -11.39 10.11
N VAL A 136 -0.73 -10.66 9.95
CA VAL A 136 -1.40 -9.89 11.01
C VAL A 136 -2.87 -10.35 11.07
N PRO A 137 -3.16 -11.55 11.60
CA PRO A 137 -4.46 -12.17 11.46
C PRO A 137 -5.61 -11.40 12.14
N ASP A 138 -5.32 -10.69 13.22
CA ASP A 138 -6.32 -10.02 14.06
C ASP A 138 -6.29 -8.48 13.92
N GLY A 139 -5.55 -7.96 12.93
CA GLY A 139 -5.39 -6.51 12.74
C GLY A 139 -4.56 -5.81 13.84
N ASP A 140 -3.93 -6.56 14.74
CA ASP A 140 -3.04 -6.02 15.77
C ASP A 140 -1.61 -5.90 15.23
N TYR A 141 -1.39 -4.84 14.46
CA TYR A 141 -0.08 -4.52 13.87
C TYR A 141 0.99 -4.28 14.94
N ALA A 142 0.62 -3.63 16.05
CA ALA A 142 1.55 -3.32 17.12
C ALA A 142 2.11 -4.59 17.79
N SER A 143 1.30 -5.63 17.96
CA SER A 143 1.78 -6.91 18.51
C SER A 143 2.80 -7.58 17.62
N VAL A 144 2.65 -7.48 16.29
CA VAL A 144 3.64 -8.00 15.34
C VAL A 144 4.93 -7.21 15.41
N VAL A 145 4.85 -5.87 15.43
CA VAL A 145 6.02 -5.00 15.55
C VAL A 145 6.79 -5.30 16.83
N ARG A 146 6.12 -5.42 17.99
CA ARG A 146 6.74 -5.78 19.28
C ARG A 146 7.49 -7.12 19.26
N LYS A 147 6.95 -8.12 18.57
CA LYS A 147 7.63 -9.43 18.43
C LYS A 147 8.95 -9.33 17.65
N ILE A 148 9.03 -8.41 16.71
CA ILE A 148 10.19 -8.21 15.83
C ILE A 148 11.17 -7.19 16.45
N ARG A 149 10.64 -6.16 17.07
CA ARG A 149 11.37 -5.05 17.73
C ARG A 149 10.84 -4.89 19.16
N PRO A 150 11.40 -5.60 20.14
CA PRO A 150 10.92 -5.55 21.53
C PRO A 150 11.03 -4.16 22.18
N ASP A 151 11.89 -3.30 21.65
CA ASP A 151 12.13 -1.92 22.06
C ASP A 151 11.23 -0.89 21.33
N ALA A 152 10.26 -1.33 20.54
CA ALA A 152 9.41 -0.44 19.75
C ALA A 152 8.38 0.37 20.57
N GLU A 153 8.10 -0.01 21.81
CA GLU A 153 7.17 0.71 22.68
C GLU A 153 7.89 1.78 23.52
N ILE A 154 8.31 2.85 22.85
CA ILE A 154 8.84 4.05 23.50
C ILE A 154 7.68 5.02 23.69
N GLY A 155 7.34 5.31 24.95
CA GLY A 155 6.29 6.27 25.30
C GLY A 155 6.67 7.71 24.95
N GLY A 156 5.65 8.54 24.74
CA GLY A 156 5.86 9.96 24.44
C GLY A 156 4.56 10.75 24.55
N ASP A 157 4.59 12.00 24.09
CA ASP A 157 3.48 12.92 24.20
C ASP A 157 2.58 12.89 22.97
N ILE A 158 1.27 13.03 23.21
CA ILE A 158 0.29 13.40 22.18
C ILE A 158 0.16 14.92 22.21
N VAL A 159 0.57 15.58 21.13
CA VAL A 159 0.69 17.04 21.04
C VAL A 159 -0.25 17.58 19.98
N HIS A 160 -1.06 18.57 20.31
CA HIS A 160 -1.88 19.28 19.35
C HIS A 160 -1.01 20.20 18.45
N LEU A 161 -1.47 20.51 17.25
CA LEU A 161 -0.77 21.39 16.29
C LEU A 161 -0.36 22.76 16.84
N ASP A 162 -1.08 23.26 17.86
CA ASP A 162 -0.75 24.53 18.54
C ASP A 162 0.32 24.38 19.63
N GLY A 163 0.88 23.16 19.82
CA GLY A 163 1.95 22.87 20.77
C GLY A 163 1.47 22.40 22.14
N ARG A 164 0.16 22.37 22.44
CA ARG A 164 -0.35 21.88 23.73
C ARG A 164 -0.19 20.35 23.82
N VAL A 165 0.32 19.87 24.93
CA VAL A 165 0.31 18.44 25.27
C VAL A 165 -1.08 18.05 25.73
N LEU A 166 -1.68 17.06 25.07
CA LEU A 166 -3.03 16.58 25.36
C LEU A 166 -3.07 15.26 26.13
N GLY A 167 -1.99 14.52 26.11
CA GLY A 167 -1.88 13.21 26.75
C GLY A 167 -0.55 12.55 26.46
N GLN A 168 -0.44 11.28 26.83
CA GLN A 168 0.74 10.45 26.58
C GLN A 168 0.32 9.17 25.85
N HIS A 169 1.25 8.60 25.09
CA HIS A 169 1.09 7.32 24.40
C HIS A 169 2.15 6.32 24.82
N LYS A 170 1.92 5.04 24.56
CA LYS A 170 2.83 3.92 24.89
C LYS A 170 3.86 3.62 23.82
N GLY A 171 3.65 4.12 22.60
CA GLY A 171 4.54 3.91 21.45
C GLY A 171 3.91 4.42 20.17
N LEU A 172 4.73 4.94 19.24
CA LEU A 172 4.29 5.44 17.93
C LEU A 172 3.66 4.33 17.08
N ILE A 173 4.05 3.08 17.30
CA ILE A 173 3.56 1.89 16.56
C ILE A 173 2.05 1.65 16.69
N HIS A 174 1.38 2.30 17.62
CA HIS A 174 -0.08 2.23 17.81
C HIS A 174 -0.85 3.27 16.97
N TYR A 175 -0.14 4.12 16.23
CA TYR A 175 -0.74 5.26 15.53
C TYR A 175 -0.42 5.24 14.04
N THR A 176 -1.37 5.75 13.26
CA THR A 176 -1.25 5.89 11.80
C THR A 176 -1.82 7.25 11.39
N VAL A 177 -1.22 7.90 10.42
CA VAL A 177 -1.72 9.18 9.89
C VAL A 177 -3.18 9.05 9.42
N GLY A 178 -4.02 9.96 9.87
CA GLY A 178 -5.47 9.94 9.65
C GLY A 178 -6.28 9.15 10.68
N GLN A 179 -5.64 8.48 11.64
CA GLN A 179 -6.34 7.77 12.73
C GLN A 179 -7.10 8.76 13.60
N ARG A 180 -8.38 8.43 13.91
CA ARG A 180 -9.27 9.21 14.79
C ARG A 180 -9.53 8.50 16.11
N LYS A 181 -9.71 7.17 16.08
CA LYS A 181 -10.07 6.36 17.25
C LYS A 181 -8.82 5.95 18.03
N GLY A 182 -8.96 5.74 19.34
CA GLY A 182 -7.87 5.25 20.19
C GLY A 182 -6.81 6.31 20.53
N LEU A 183 -7.09 7.59 20.35
CA LEU A 183 -6.18 8.68 20.76
C LEU A 183 -6.19 8.92 22.28
N GLU A 184 -7.26 8.50 22.96
CA GLU A 184 -7.48 8.68 24.40
C GLU A 184 -7.33 10.14 24.90
N VAL A 185 -7.56 11.11 24.01
CA VAL A 185 -7.55 12.55 24.31
C VAL A 185 -8.98 13.07 24.36
N GLY A 186 -9.48 13.33 25.58
CA GLY A 186 -10.82 13.85 25.82
C GLY A 186 -10.90 15.37 25.81
N GLY A 187 -12.14 15.90 25.91
CA GLY A 187 -12.39 17.33 26.18
C GLY A 187 -12.11 18.29 25.01
N GLN A 188 -11.97 17.79 23.80
CA GLN A 188 -11.67 18.63 22.63
C GLN A 188 -12.97 19.08 21.94
N PRO A 189 -13.06 20.35 21.49
CA PRO A 189 -14.28 20.91 20.87
C PRO A 189 -14.60 20.26 19.50
N VAL A 190 -13.58 19.72 18.81
CA VAL A 190 -13.70 19.04 17.53
C VAL A 190 -12.96 17.71 17.54
N PRO A 191 -13.37 16.73 16.72
CA PRO A 191 -12.64 15.48 16.58
C PRO A 191 -11.20 15.71 16.11
N LEU A 192 -10.25 15.08 16.79
CA LEU A 192 -8.84 15.12 16.42
C LEU A 192 -8.44 13.88 15.62
N TYR A 193 -7.42 14.06 14.79
CA TYR A 193 -6.82 13.06 13.93
C TYR A 193 -5.31 13.09 14.08
N VAL A 194 -4.65 11.96 13.92
CA VAL A 194 -3.20 11.90 13.80
C VAL A 194 -2.80 12.59 12.51
N ILE A 195 -2.06 13.67 12.62
CA ILE A 195 -1.57 14.47 11.49
C ILE A 195 -0.19 14.00 11.05
N ARG A 196 0.68 13.72 12.03
CA ARG A 196 2.06 13.31 11.82
C ARG A 196 2.57 12.53 13.02
N LEU A 197 3.44 11.57 12.75
CA LEU A 197 4.25 10.90 13.76
C LEU A 197 5.67 11.48 13.70
N ASP A 198 6.25 11.76 14.85
CA ASP A 198 7.59 12.31 14.97
C ASP A 198 8.49 11.36 15.77
N PRO A 199 9.21 10.46 15.11
CA PRO A 199 10.07 9.48 15.78
C PRO A 199 11.26 10.11 16.53
N ALA A 200 11.74 11.27 16.05
CA ALA A 200 12.89 11.94 16.68
C ALA A 200 12.56 12.47 18.08
N THR A 201 11.33 12.94 18.29
CA THR A 201 10.86 13.47 19.57
C THR A 201 9.86 12.55 20.28
N GLN A 202 9.58 11.38 19.70
CA GLN A 202 8.59 10.41 20.19
C GLN A 202 7.21 11.07 20.41
N ARG A 203 6.72 11.87 19.43
CA ARG A 203 5.46 12.59 19.54
C ARG A 203 4.44 12.16 18.47
N VAL A 204 3.20 12.03 18.92
CA VAL A 204 2.03 11.92 18.04
C VAL A 204 1.41 13.32 17.89
N ILE A 205 1.54 13.91 16.71
CA ILE A 205 0.98 15.23 16.43
C ILE A 205 -0.45 15.06 15.97
N VAL A 206 -1.39 15.71 16.65
CA VAL A 206 -2.82 15.63 16.37
C VAL A 206 -3.41 16.98 16.03
N GLY A 207 -4.50 16.98 15.27
CA GLY A 207 -5.19 18.20 14.88
C GLY A 207 -6.56 17.96 14.26
N PRO A 208 -7.29 19.00 13.88
CA PRO A 208 -8.58 18.87 13.22
C PRO A 208 -8.42 18.22 11.83
N ARG A 209 -9.52 17.65 11.31
CA ARG A 209 -9.51 16.96 9.99
C ARG A 209 -8.94 17.81 8.86
N ALA A 210 -9.16 19.12 8.88
CA ALA A 210 -8.64 20.03 7.86
C ALA A 210 -7.10 19.97 7.74
N ALA A 211 -6.39 19.71 8.84
CA ALA A 211 -4.94 19.60 8.86
C ALA A 211 -4.39 18.34 8.14
N LEU A 212 -5.25 17.40 7.77
CA LEU A 212 -4.88 16.24 6.95
C LEU A 212 -4.85 16.56 5.44
N ALA A 213 -5.27 17.77 5.04
CA ALA A 213 -5.30 18.15 3.63
C ALA A 213 -3.87 18.35 3.10
N VAL A 214 -3.52 17.58 2.07
CA VAL A 214 -2.21 17.57 1.42
C VAL A 214 -2.35 18.05 0.00
N GLN A 215 -1.54 19.03 -0.40
CA GLN A 215 -1.52 19.58 -1.77
C GLN A 215 -0.49 18.93 -2.68
N ALA A 216 0.58 18.34 -2.12
CA ALA A 216 1.58 17.62 -2.88
C ALA A 216 2.25 16.52 -2.04
N ALA A 217 2.77 15.51 -2.73
CA ALA A 217 3.56 14.43 -2.13
C ALA A 217 4.84 14.21 -2.96
N ARG A 218 5.97 13.99 -2.30
CA ARG A 218 7.20 13.58 -2.94
C ARG A 218 7.24 12.07 -3.08
N ILE A 219 7.53 11.59 -4.27
CA ILE A 219 7.57 10.18 -4.63
C ILE A 219 9.01 9.76 -4.90
N ILE A 220 9.47 8.74 -4.22
CA ILE A 220 10.80 8.14 -4.39
C ILE A 220 10.71 6.68 -4.83
N ASP A 221 11.85 6.09 -5.20
CA ASP A 221 11.97 4.68 -5.61
C ASP A 221 10.87 4.27 -6.60
N SER A 222 10.66 5.11 -7.61
CA SER A 222 9.56 4.94 -8.56
C SER A 222 9.87 3.87 -9.61
N ASN A 223 8.83 3.14 -10.02
CA ASN A 223 8.82 2.22 -11.15
C ASN A 223 7.83 2.71 -12.20
N TRP A 224 8.29 2.95 -13.42
CA TRP A 224 7.46 3.44 -14.52
C TRP A 224 7.35 2.39 -15.62
N LEU A 225 6.14 1.93 -15.90
CA LEU A 225 5.81 1.04 -17.02
C LEU A 225 5.65 1.81 -18.33
N THR A 226 5.39 3.11 -18.22
CA THR A 226 5.35 4.03 -19.37
C THR A 226 5.61 5.45 -18.91
N SER A 227 6.04 6.31 -19.83
CA SER A 227 6.24 7.73 -19.54
C SER A 227 4.92 8.40 -19.16
N THR A 228 4.93 9.16 -18.07
CA THR A 228 3.80 9.99 -17.68
C THR A 228 3.74 11.27 -18.52
N GLY A 229 4.88 11.77 -19.03
CA GLY A 229 4.98 13.10 -19.63
C GLY A 229 4.50 14.19 -18.66
N ASN A 230 4.11 15.33 -19.21
CA ASN A 230 3.50 16.43 -18.44
C ASN A 230 1.95 16.40 -18.51
N ARG A 231 1.35 15.23 -18.74
CA ARG A 231 -0.10 15.09 -18.84
C ARG A 231 -0.74 14.94 -17.46
N PRO A 232 -2.00 15.36 -17.31
CA PRO A 232 -2.79 15.04 -16.13
C PRO A 232 -2.89 13.52 -15.94
N VAL A 233 -2.83 13.06 -14.69
CA VAL A 233 -2.93 11.65 -14.32
C VAL A 233 -3.96 11.48 -13.21
N MET A 234 -4.45 10.25 -13.03
CA MET A 234 -5.22 9.88 -11.86
C MET A 234 -4.30 9.19 -10.85
N ALA A 235 -4.21 9.71 -9.64
CA ALA A 235 -3.33 9.20 -8.59
C ALA A 235 -4.11 8.51 -7.48
N LYS A 236 -3.69 7.30 -7.10
CA LYS A 236 -4.23 6.57 -5.96
C LYS A 236 -3.15 6.50 -4.87
N VAL A 237 -3.42 7.09 -3.71
CA VAL A 237 -2.44 7.24 -2.61
C VAL A 237 -2.72 6.34 -1.41
N ARG A 238 -3.76 5.53 -1.48
CA ARG A 238 -4.10 4.47 -0.52
C ARG A 238 -4.86 3.35 -1.22
N SER A 239 -4.70 2.12 -0.74
CA SER A 239 -5.31 0.93 -1.35
C SER A 239 -6.83 1.02 -1.50
N MET A 240 -7.52 1.66 -0.54
CA MET A 240 -8.99 1.77 -0.51
C MET A 240 -9.51 3.13 -1.01
N SER A 241 -8.65 4.09 -1.36
CA SER A 241 -9.09 5.37 -1.91
C SER A 241 -9.48 5.25 -3.39
N ARG A 242 -10.30 6.20 -3.84
CA ARG A 242 -10.51 6.41 -5.28
C ARG A 242 -9.32 7.17 -5.85
N PRO A 243 -8.94 6.94 -7.11
CA PRO A 243 -7.96 7.79 -7.77
C PRO A 243 -8.47 9.26 -7.85
N VAL A 244 -7.55 10.21 -7.66
CA VAL A 244 -7.80 11.66 -7.72
C VAL A 244 -6.95 12.29 -8.82
N ALA A 245 -7.42 13.40 -9.39
CA ALA A 245 -6.68 14.12 -10.42
C ALA A 245 -5.43 14.77 -9.84
N ALA A 246 -4.32 14.61 -10.56
CA ALA A 246 -3.01 15.12 -10.13
C ALA A 246 -2.08 15.31 -11.33
N GLN A 247 -0.96 15.99 -11.09
CA GLN A 247 0.13 16.17 -12.04
C GLN A 247 1.45 15.73 -11.41
N LEU A 248 2.26 15.03 -12.17
CA LEU A 248 3.61 14.64 -11.76
C LEU A 248 4.62 15.61 -12.37
N ASP A 249 5.41 16.26 -11.51
CA ASP A 249 6.48 17.18 -11.86
C ASP A 249 7.78 16.74 -11.17
N GLY A 250 8.64 16.07 -11.91
CA GLY A 250 9.81 15.38 -11.35
C GLY A 250 9.39 14.30 -10.35
N GLU A 251 9.81 14.45 -9.08
CA GLU A 251 9.42 13.57 -7.97
C GLU A 251 8.15 14.06 -7.25
N TRP A 252 7.61 15.22 -7.62
CA TRP A 252 6.49 15.82 -6.93
C TRP A 252 5.15 15.53 -7.61
N LEU A 253 4.28 14.82 -6.90
CA LEU A 253 2.88 14.64 -7.27
C LEU A 253 2.05 15.77 -6.66
N ARG A 254 1.49 16.63 -7.49
CA ARG A 254 0.62 17.75 -7.09
C ARG A 254 -0.83 17.38 -7.33
N PHE A 255 -1.65 17.47 -6.30
CA PHE A 255 -3.09 17.17 -6.41
C PHE A 255 -3.85 18.40 -6.92
N ASP A 256 -4.76 18.23 -7.86
CA ASP A 256 -5.63 19.33 -8.37
C ASP A 256 -6.54 19.87 -7.26
N VAL A 257 -6.98 18.98 -6.37
CA VAL A 257 -7.73 19.29 -5.14
C VAL A 257 -7.00 18.62 -3.98
N PRO A 258 -6.81 19.30 -2.85
CA PRO A 258 -6.12 18.70 -1.70
C PRO A 258 -6.68 17.32 -1.31
N GLU A 259 -5.81 16.34 -1.17
CA GLU A 259 -6.16 14.97 -0.80
C GLU A 259 -5.94 14.72 0.70
N TYR A 260 -6.73 13.84 1.30
CA TYR A 260 -6.72 13.59 2.75
C TYR A 260 -6.09 12.23 3.09
N GLY A 261 -5.31 12.22 4.17
CA GLY A 261 -4.71 10.99 4.69
C GLY A 261 -3.64 10.40 3.77
N VAL A 262 -2.96 11.26 3.01
CA VAL A 262 -1.71 10.94 2.32
C VAL A 262 -0.63 10.77 3.39
N ALA A 263 0.07 9.63 3.38
CA ALA A 263 1.01 9.29 4.45
C ALA A 263 2.35 8.79 3.90
N PRO A 264 3.47 9.18 4.50
CA PRO A 264 4.77 8.58 4.22
C PRO A 264 4.75 7.05 4.44
N GLY A 265 5.44 6.30 3.57
CA GLY A 265 5.44 4.84 3.56
C GLY A 265 4.32 4.20 2.74
N GLN A 266 3.27 4.95 2.37
CA GLN A 266 2.28 4.53 1.38
C GLN A 266 2.82 4.70 -0.04
N ALA A 267 2.14 4.12 -1.03
CA ALA A 267 2.46 4.32 -2.43
C ALA A 267 1.58 5.41 -3.06
N ALA A 268 2.11 6.09 -4.05
CA ALA A 268 1.34 6.83 -5.04
C ALA A 268 1.39 6.07 -6.36
N VAL A 269 0.26 5.54 -6.80
CA VAL A 269 0.14 4.78 -8.04
C VAL A 269 -0.63 5.61 -9.06
N LEU A 270 -0.06 5.78 -10.26
CA LEU A 270 -0.58 6.66 -11.29
C LEU A 270 -1.27 5.85 -12.40
N TYR A 271 -2.37 6.39 -12.88
CA TYR A 271 -3.25 5.76 -13.86
C TYR A 271 -3.60 6.72 -15.00
N ASP A 272 -3.82 6.12 -16.18
CA ASP A 272 -4.51 6.72 -17.31
C ASP A 272 -5.72 5.82 -17.63
N GLY A 273 -6.91 6.25 -17.25
CA GLY A 273 -8.08 5.36 -17.24
C GLY A 273 -7.85 4.12 -16.37
N ASP A 274 -7.90 2.95 -16.99
CA ASP A 274 -7.61 1.67 -16.33
C ASP A 274 -6.12 1.28 -16.35
N ARG A 275 -5.31 1.89 -17.22
CA ARG A 275 -3.90 1.57 -17.36
C ARG A 275 -3.09 2.10 -16.18
N VAL A 276 -2.27 1.25 -15.58
CA VAL A 276 -1.26 1.64 -14.59
C VAL A 276 -0.06 2.21 -15.33
N LEU A 277 0.30 3.45 -15.03
CA LEU A 277 1.49 4.10 -15.59
C LEU A 277 2.75 3.75 -14.80
N GLY A 278 2.59 3.44 -13.54
CA GLY A 278 3.62 3.17 -12.56
C GLY A 278 3.30 3.82 -11.23
N GLY A 279 4.32 4.07 -10.43
CA GLY A 279 4.19 4.71 -9.13
C GLY A 279 5.48 4.67 -8.34
N GLY A 280 5.42 5.16 -7.11
CA GLY A 280 6.54 5.16 -6.19
C GLY A 280 6.09 5.29 -4.74
N TRP A 281 7.04 5.35 -3.83
CA TRP A 281 6.77 5.47 -2.40
C TRP A 281 6.66 6.94 -2.00
N ILE A 282 5.66 7.26 -1.20
CA ILE A 282 5.48 8.60 -0.63
C ILE A 282 6.52 8.75 0.48
N GLU A 283 7.45 9.68 0.32
CA GLU A 283 8.47 10.00 1.30
C GLU A 283 8.01 11.13 2.23
N GLU A 284 7.50 12.20 1.63
CA GLU A 284 7.04 13.37 2.38
C GLU A 284 5.78 13.98 1.75
N THR A 285 5.09 14.82 2.51
CA THR A 285 3.87 15.50 2.09
C THR A 285 3.93 16.98 2.38
N VAL A 286 3.32 17.78 1.52
CA VAL A 286 3.12 19.21 1.71
C VAL A 286 1.67 19.45 2.08
N ALA A 287 1.44 19.81 3.34
CA ALA A 287 0.10 20.15 3.83
C ALA A 287 -0.38 21.48 3.22
N VAL A 288 -1.70 21.65 3.14
CA VAL A 288 -2.31 22.95 2.88
C VAL A 288 -2.11 23.84 4.12
N GLU A 289 -1.65 25.06 3.92
CA GLU A 289 -1.57 26.03 5.00
C GLU A 289 -2.97 26.30 5.57
N LEU A 290 -3.18 25.94 6.82
CA LEU A 290 -4.38 26.33 7.54
C LEU A 290 -4.19 27.76 8.03
N ALA A 291 -5.10 28.67 7.64
CA ALA A 291 -5.27 29.89 8.38
C ALA A 291 -5.72 29.51 9.81
N LEU A 292 -4.77 29.44 10.74
CA LEU A 292 -5.10 29.32 12.16
C LEU A 292 -5.92 30.56 12.49
N ALA A 293 -7.21 30.37 12.78
CA ALA A 293 -8.04 31.44 13.30
C ALA A 293 -7.39 31.91 14.61
N SER A 294 -6.90 33.13 14.55
CA SER A 294 -6.35 33.88 15.69
C SER A 294 -7.39 34.16 16.76
#